data_a5071f28c6537c5cc0034409f53d0b12
#
_entry.id   a5071f28c6537c5cc0034409f53d0b12
#
_cell.length_a   1.000
_cell.length_b   1.000
_cell.length_c   1.000
_cell.angle_alpha   90.00
_cell.angle_beta   90.00
_cell.angle_gamma   90.00
#
_symmetry.space_group_name_H-M   'P 1'
#
loop_
_entity.id
_entity.type
_entity.pdbx_description
1 polymer ?
#
loop_
_entity_poly.entity_id
_entity_poly.type
_entity_poly.pdbx_seq_one_letter_code
_entity_poly.pdbx_strand_id
1 'polypeptide(L)'
;TLPNKLGKRFLAKIQNQGNSVRIAVSKDGKEWTTLVENMDVSQLHHNNYGGFYALRIGLLSSGKGSAGFRQFRYRNAIPQEKDMGAYLMVFHKDETHSLYMAVSDDGYTFTALNDGKPVIAGDTIALQKGIRDPHIFRGPDGAFYLSMTDLHIYAQKDGFRDTEWERDGKEYGWGNNRGLVLMKSWDLINWKRTNARFDLLSAGLGEIGCVWAPEVTYDDKKGKLMIYFTMRFKNEANKLYYVYVNDDFDRIETLPQILFEYPNEKISAIDGDITKVGDRYRMFY
;
A
#
# COMPACT_ATOMS: atom_id res chain seq x y z
N THR A 1 -25.55 11.68 -23.11
CA THR A 1 -25.09 10.89 -24.26
C THR A 1 -24.72 11.82 -25.41
N LEU A 2 -23.54 11.63 -25.98
CA LEU A 2 -23.09 12.38 -27.17
C LEU A 2 -23.36 11.57 -28.44
N PRO A 3 -23.76 12.18 -29.55
CA PRO A 3 -23.97 11.48 -30.81
C PRO A 3 -22.63 10.91 -31.30
N ASN A 4 -22.62 9.64 -31.68
CA ASN A 4 -21.44 9.00 -32.23
C ASN A 4 -21.22 9.41 -33.68
N LYS A 5 -20.25 10.30 -33.93
CA LYS A 5 -19.80 10.71 -35.26
C LYS A 5 -18.61 9.89 -35.80
N LEU A 6 -18.07 8.96 -34.99
CA LEU A 6 -16.85 8.19 -35.31
C LEU A 6 -17.12 6.84 -35.98
N GLY A 7 -18.41 6.41 -36.03
CA GLY A 7 -18.79 5.10 -36.56
C GLY A 7 -18.58 3.96 -35.56
N LYS A 8 -18.50 2.72 -36.08
CA LYS A 8 -18.48 1.49 -35.27
C LYS A 8 -17.12 1.18 -34.65
N ARG A 9 -16.04 1.80 -35.09
CA ARG A 9 -14.68 1.59 -34.58
C ARG A 9 -14.04 2.94 -34.30
N PHE A 10 -13.48 3.07 -33.11
CA PHE A 10 -12.76 4.27 -32.69
C PHE A 10 -11.78 3.91 -31.57
N LEU A 11 -10.84 4.80 -31.35
CA LEU A 11 -9.91 4.78 -30.21
C LEU A 11 -10.43 5.67 -29.10
N ALA A 12 -10.28 5.25 -27.86
CA ALA A 12 -10.55 6.06 -26.70
C ALA A 12 -9.27 6.25 -25.87
N LYS A 13 -9.09 7.45 -25.34
CA LYS A 13 -7.99 7.81 -24.44
C LYS A 13 -8.54 8.44 -23.18
N ILE A 14 -8.11 7.93 -22.05
CA ILE A 14 -8.38 8.49 -20.72
C ILE A 14 -7.04 8.98 -20.16
N GLN A 15 -6.99 10.22 -19.73
CA GLN A 15 -5.81 10.82 -19.09
C GLN A 15 -6.23 11.32 -17.71
N ASN A 16 -5.50 10.89 -16.68
CA ASN A 16 -5.68 11.39 -15.32
C ASN A 16 -4.46 12.25 -14.94
N GLN A 17 -4.71 13.44 -14.44
CA GLN A 17 -3.68 14.32 -13.89
C GLN A 17 -4.14 14.83 -12.52
N GLY A 18 -3.59 14.24 -11.48
CA GLY A 18 -4.08 14.44 -10.12
C GLY A 18 -5.56 13.99 -10.01
N ASN A 19 -6.43 14.88 -9.59
CA ASN A 19 -7.87 14.61 -9.45
C ASN A 19 -8.71 15.03 -10.66
N SER A 20 -8.09 15.30 -11.80
CA SER A 20 -8.78 15.71 -13.03
C SER A 20 -8.61 14.67 -14.13
N VAL A 21 -9.73 14.22 -14.71
CA VAL A 21 -9.75 13.25 -15.79
C VAL A 21 -10.21 13.89 -17.09
N ARG A 22 -9.46 13.66 -18.15
CA ARG A 22 -9.79 13.99 -19.55
C ARG A 22 -10.09 12.73 -20.34
N ILE A 23 -11.15 12.77 -21.14
CA ILE A 23 -11.55 11.68 -22.03
C ILE A 23 -11.59 12.20 -23.47
N ALA A 24 -10.89 11.55 -24.36
CA ALA A 24 -10.89 11.88 -25.79
C ALA A 24 -11.08 10.62 -26.64
N VAL A 25 -11.61 10.81 -27.83
CA VAL A 25 -11.82 9.75 -28.83
C VAL A 25 -11.24 10.13 -30.18
N SER A 26 -10.84 9.14 -30.95
CA SER A 26 -10.27 9.34 -32.29
C SER A 26 -10.68 8.22 -33.23
N LYS A 27 -10.82 8.52 -34.51
CA LYS A 27 -11.06 7.51 -35.56
C LYS A 27 -9.77 6.82 -36.01
N ASP A 28 -8.68 7.53 -36.02
CA ASP A 28 -7.40 7.13 -36.64
C ASP A 28 -6.18 7.22 -35.71
N GLY A 29 -6.35 7.77 -34.51
CA GLY A 29 -5.28 8.00 -33.54
C GLY A 29 -4.47 9.27 -33.79
N LYS A 30 -4.75 10.05 -34.84
CA LYS A 30 -4.08 11.30 -35.16
C LYS A 30 -4.86 12.50 -34.65
N GLU A 31 -6.12 12.61 -35.03
CA GLU A 31 -7.02 13.67 -34.58
C GLU A 31 -7.89 13.16 -33.44
N TRP A 32 -7.93 13.93 -32.34
CA TRP A 32 -8.64 13.58 -31.12
C TRP A 32 -9.73 14.59 -30.82
N THR A 33 -10.93 14.10 -30.62
CA THR A 33 -12.07 14.90 -30.13
C THR A 33 -12.20 14.68 -28.63
N THR A 34 -12.08 15.74 -27.84
CA THR A 34 -12.29 15.69 -26.40
C THR A 34 -13.78 15.61 -26.10
N LEU A 35 -14.17 14.60 -25.33
CA LEU A 35 -15.53 14.41 -24.83
C LEU A 35 -15.72 15.01 -23.44
N VAL A 36 -14.68 14.90 -22.62
CA VAL A 36 -14.64 15.40 -21.24
C VAL A 36 -13.28 16.04 -21.04
N GLU A 37 -13.23 17.31 -20.63
CA GLU A 37 -11.96 18.03 -20.46
C GLU A 37 -11.44 17.95 -19.03
N ASN A 38 -12.26 18.22 -18.03
CA ASN A 38 -11.83 18.30 -16.63
C ASN A 38 -12.90 17.68 -15.74
N MET A 39 -13.00 16.36 -15.71
CA MET A 39 -13.87 15.67 -14.76
C MET A 39 -13.17 15.59 -13.41
N ASP A 40 -13.72 16.24 -12.41
CA ASP A 40 -13.24 16.13 -11.04
C ASP A 40 -13.54 14.73 -10.48
N VAL A 41 -12.50 14.03 -10.08
CA VAL A 41 -12.58 12.70 -9.45
C VAL A 41 -12.09 12.70 -8.00
N SER A 42 -11.87 13.89 -7.43
CA SER A 42 -11.38 14.06 -6.06
C SER A 42 -12.25 13.38 -5.00
N GLN A 43 -13.54 13.22 -5.30
CA GLN A 43 -14.50 12.58 -4.39
C GLN A 43 -14.68 11.08 -4.63
N LEU A 44 -14.00 10.50 -5.63
CA LEU A 44 -14.14 9.07 -5.97
C LEU A 44 -13.12 8.22 -5.19
N HIS A 45 -13.28 8.17 -3.88
CA HIS A 45 -12.41 7.39 -2.99
C HIS A 45 -13.21 6.77 -1.82
N HIS A 46 -12.59 5.84 -1.10
CA HIS A 46 -13.25 5.05 -0.07
C HIS A 46 -13.83 5.86 1.10
N ASN A 47 -13.23 6.99 1.46
CA ASN A 47 -13.75 7.84 2.54
C ASN A 47 -15.13 8.43 2.26
N ASN A 48 -15.52 8.57 0.98
CA ASN A 48 -16.84 9.07 0.60
C ASN A 48 -17.90 7.97 0.48
N TYR A 49 -17.48 6.77 0.09
CA TYR A 49 -18.42 5.69 -0.22
C TYR A 49 -18.43 4.57 0.83
N GLY A 50 -17.49 4.60 1.79
CA GLY A 50 -17.28 3.54 2.78
C GLY A 50 -16.69 2.27 2.15
N GLY A 51 -16.01 1.46 2.95
CA GLY A 51 -15.32 0.26 2.48
C GLY A 51 -14.00 0.56 1.74
N PHE A 52 -13.34 -0.46 1.26
CA PHE A 52 -12.08 -0.33 0.52
C PHE A 52 -12.36 -0.26 -0.99
N TYR A 53 -12.37 0.94 -1.54
CA TYR A 53 -12.57 1.20 -2.96
C TYR A 53 -11.32 1.83 -3.57
N ALA A 54 -10.87 1.29 -4.72
CA ALA A 54 -9.88 1.91 -5.57
C ALA A 54 -10.53 2.31 -6.90
N LEU A 55 -10.13 3.46 -7.45
CA LEU A 55 -10.52 3.85 -8.80
C LEU A 55 -9.97 2.84 -9.80
N ARG A 56 -10.88 2.25 -10.57
CA ARG A 56 -10.55 1.32 -11.66
C ARG A 56 -11.13 1.83 -12.96
N ILE A 57 -10.38 1.66 -14.05
CA ILE A 57 -10.88 1.92 -15.38
C ILE A 57 -11.80 0.77 -15.77
N GLY A 58 -13.09 1.05 -15.89
CA GLY A 58 -14.10 0.10 -16.34
C GLY A 58 -14.44 0.33 -17.82
N LEU A 59 -14.48 -0.75 -18.59
CA LEU A 59 -15.00 -0.76 -19.95
C LEU A 59 -16.37 -1.41 -19.92
N LEU A 60 -17.42 -0.59 -20.11
CA LEU A 60 -18.81 -1.01 -20.00
C LEU A 60 -19.53 -0.82 -21.33
N SER A 61 -20.33 -1.80 -21.72
CA SER A 61 -21.32 -1.69 -22.78
C SER A 61 -22.71 -1.90 -22.19
N SER A 62 -23.66 -1.00 -22.52
CA SER A 62 -25.05 -1.08 -22.06
C SER A 62 -26.02 -0.93 -23.23
N GLY A 63 -27.24 -1.46 -23.08
CA GLY A 63 -28.27 -1.45 -24.09
C GLY A 63 -28.34 -2.74 -24.92
N LYS A 64 -29.07 -2.70 -26.05
CA LYS A 64 -29.15 -3.83 -26.97
C LYS A 64 -27.94 -3.85 -27.92
N GLY A 65 -27.09 -4.87 -27.80
CA GLY A 65 -25.91 -5.04 -28.63
C GLY A 65 -24.68 -5.44 -27.83
N SER A 66 -23.54 -5.54 -28.51
CA SER A 66 -22.25 -5.86 -27.90
C SER A 66 -21.16 -4.88 -28.35
N ALA A 67 -20.21 -4.60 -27.47
CA ALA A 67 -18.99 -3.86 -27.78
C ALA A 67 -17.76 -4.72 -27.51
N GLY A 68 -16.83 -4.76 -28.46
CA GLY A 68 -15.54 -5.41 -28.29
C GLY A 68 -14.45 -4.39 -28.03
N PHE A 69 -13.68 -4.61 -26.97
CA PHE A 69 -12.52 -3.77 -26.64
C PHE A 69 -11.25 -4.54 -26.97
N ARG A 70 -10.28 -3.87 -27.61
CA ARG A 70 -9.02 -4.47 -28.03
C ARG A 70 -7.87 -3.50 -27.77
N GLN A 71 -6.66 -4.02 -27.64
CA GLN A 71 -5.43 -3.25 -27.50
C GLN A 71 -5.48 -2.27 -26.29
N PHE A 72 -5.95 -2.75 -25.14
CA PHE A 72 -5.84 -1.97 -23.93
C PHE A 72 -4.36 -1.67 -23.63
N ARG A 73 -4.03 -0.39 -23.46
CA ARG A 73 -2.68 0.07 -23.12
C ARG A 73 -2.78 1.02 -21.96
N TYR A 74 -2.00 0.76 -20.92
CA TYR A 74 -1.80 1.68 -19.81
C TYR A 74 -0.40 2.28 -19.93
N ARG A 75 -0.28 3.56 -19.63
CA ARG A 75 1.01 4.25 -19.56
C ARG A 75 1.00 5.16 -18.36
N ASN A 76 2.06 5.05 -17.55
CA ASN A 76 2.35 6.04 -16.52
C ASN A 76 3.23 7.14 -17.13
N ALA A 77 2.95 8.40 -16.78
CA ALA A 77 3.76 9.54 -17.19
C ALA A 77 5.03 9.73 -16.33
N ILE A 78 5.23 8.92 -15.30
CA ILE A 78 6.43 8.96 -14.47
C ILE A 78 7.61 8.42 -15.31
N PRO A 79 8.69 9.21 -15.51
CA PRO A 79 9.87 8.71 -16.18
C PRO A 79 10.44 7.51 -15.42
N GLN A 80 10.67 6.41 -16.12
CA GLN A 80 11.36 5.27 -15.53
C GLN A 80 12.85 5.56 -15.46
N GLU A 81 13.49 5.19 -14.36
CA GLU A 81 14.95 5.22 -14.29
C GLU A 81 15.53 4.25 -15.31
N LYS A 82 16.55 4.73 -16.08
CA LYS A 82 17.12 3.98 -17.21
C LYS A 82 17.80 2.65 -16.81
N ASP A 83 18.09 2.49 -15.53
CA ASP A 83 18.85 1.36 -14.99
C ASP A 83 18.01 0.38 -14.17
N MET A 84 16.69 0.43 -14.29
CA MET A 84 15.82 -0.56 -13.63
C MET A 84 15.91 -1.91 -14.36
N GLY A 85 16.35 -2.93 -13.62
CA GLY A 85 16.42 -4.31 -14.13
C GLY A 85 15.09 -5.06 -14.06
N ALA A 86 14.27 -4.80 -13.03
CA ALA A 86 12.96 -5.42 -12.84
C ALA A 86 12.18 -4.70 -11.73
N TYR A 87 10.88 -5.02 -11.65
CA TYR A 87 10.01 -4.63 -10.55
C TYR A 87 9.80 -5.81 -9.61
N LEU A 88 9.89 -5.55 -8.31
CA LEU A 88 9.56 -6.51 -7.27
C LEU A 88 8.30 -6.06 -6.54
N MET A 89 7.31 -6.94 -6.46
CA MET A 89 6.10 -6.75 -5.68
C MET A 89 6.12 -7.69 -4.47
N VAL A 90 5.83 -7.16 -3.30
CA VAL A 90 5.58 -7.93 -2.07
C VAL A 90 4.10 -7.83 -1.71
N PHE A 91 3.51 -8.92 -1.24
CA PHE A 91 2.11 -8.95 -0.84
C PHE A 91 1.83 -10.07 0.15
N HIS A 92 0.71 -9.99 0.85
CA HIS A 92 0.18 -11.07 1.66
C HIS A 92 -1.12 -11.63 1.06
N LYS A 93 -1.54 -12.77 1.54
CA LYS A 93 -2.88 -13.32 1.29
C LYS A 93 -3.56 -13.61 2.61
N ASP A 94 -4.85 -13.28 2.70
CA ASP A 94 -5.65 -13.46 3.92
C ASP A 94 -5.76 -14.94 4.34
N GLU A 95 -5.71 -15.86 3.36
CA GLU A 95 -5.81 -17.29 3.65
C GLU A 95 -4.60 -17.83 4.42
N THR A 96 -3.43 -17.20 4.29
CA THR A 96 -2.19 -17.73 4.85
C THR A 96 -1.48 -16.77 5.78
N HIS A 97 -1.80 -15.46 5.72
CA HIS A 97 -1.08 -14.39 6.43
C HIS A 97 0.44 -14.50 6.30
N SER A 98 0.89 -14.81 5.09
CA SER A 98 2.30 -15.08 4.76
C SER A 98 2.81 -14.11 3.71
N LEU A 99 4.13 -13.98 3.59
CA LEU A 99 4.77 -13.14 2.59
C LEU A 99 4.84 -13.85 1.25
N TYR A 100 4.37 -13.17 0.22
CA TYR A 100 4.49 -13.55 -1.19
C TYR A 100 5.30 -12.50 -1.92
N MET A 101 5.95 -12.92 -3.00
CA MET A 101 6.68 -12.04 -3.90
C MET A 101 6.35 -12.35 -5.35
N ALA A 102 6.38 -11.33 -6.20
CA ALA A 102 6.25 -11.47 -7.64
C ALA A 102 7.19 -10.49 -8.33
N VAL A 103 7.63 -10.85 -9.54
CA VAL A 103 8.54 -10.02 -10.35
C VAL A 103 7.90 -9.66 -11.69
N SER A 104 8.32 -8.52 -12.24
CA SER A 104 7.85 -8.02 -13.53
C SER A 104 8.97 -7.27 -14.25
N ASP A 105 9.01 -7.39 -15.57
CA ASP A 105 9.90 -6.62 -16.43
C ASP A 105 9.26 -5.30 -16.90
N ASP A 106 7.93 -5.22 -16.88
CA ASP A 106 7.15 -4.09 -17.41
C ASP A 106 6.40 -3.28 -16.34
N GLY A 107 6.36 -3.77 -15.09
CA GLY A 107 5.62 -3.18 -13.97
C GLY A 107 4.10 -3.40 -14.03
N TYR A 108 3.59 -4.18 -14.98
CA TYR A 108 2.16 -4.44 -15.18
C TYR A 108 1.81 -5.92 -15.12
N THR A 109 2.69 -6.77 -15.63
CA THR A 109 2.50 -8.22 -15.65
C THR A 109 3.46 -8.86 -14.67
N PHE A 110 2.94 -9.34 -13.54
CA PHE A 110 3.75 -9.92 -12.48
C PHE A 110 3.67 -11.45 -12.48
N THR A 111 4.83 -12.08 -12.39
CA THR A 111 4.98 -13.52 -12.23
C THR A 111 5.30 -13.83 -10.76
N ALA A 112 4.43 -14.62 -10.12
CA ALA A 112 4.63 -15.02 -8.73
C ALA A 112 5.89 -15.88 -8.57
N LEU A 113 6.68 -15.60 -7.55
CA LEU A 113 7.80 -16.44 -7.15
C LEU A 113 7.32 -17.66 -6.37
N ASN A 114 8.19 -18.67 -6.22
CA ASN A 114 7.94 -19.89 -5.45
C ASN A 114 6.65 -20.61 -5.87
N ASP A 115 6.37 -20.65 -7.19
CA ASP A 115 5.15 -21.27 -7.76
C ASP A 115 3.84 -20.76 -7.13
N GLY A 116 3.81 -19.48 -6.75
CA GLY A 116 2.65 -18.85 -6.10
C GLY A 116 2.42 -19.28 -4.66
N LYS A 117 3.38 -19.96 -4.04
CA LYS A 117 3.40 -20.29 -2.60
C LYS A 117 4.08 -19.17 -1.80
N PRO A 118 3.89 -19.11 -0.48
CA PRO A 118 4.60 -18.15 0.36
C PRO A 118 6.12 -18.27 0.19
N VAL A 119 6.81 -17.15 0.06
CA VAL A 119 8.28 -17.12 0.13
C VAL A 119 8.78 -17.17 1.59
N ILE A 120 7.99 -16.63 2.52
CA ILE A 120 8.19 -16.75 3.96
C ILE A 120 6.85 -16.99 4.63
N ALA A 121 6.76 -18.02 5.46
CA ALA A 121 5.56 -18.33 6.23
C ALA A 121 5.42 -17.34 7.40
N GLY A 122 4.24 -16.70 7.51
CA GLY A 122 3.98 -15.66 8.50
C GLY A 122 4.06 -16.14 9.95
N ASP A 123 3.64 -17.38 10.21
CA ASP A 123 3.69 -18.02 11.54
C ASP A 123 5.11 -18.25 12.05
N THR A 124 6.10 -18.27 11.15
CA THR A 124 7.51 -18.44 11.49
C THR A 124 8.22 -17.14 11.85
N ILE A 125 7.67 -15.99 11.42
CA ILE A 125 8.33 -14.68 11.58
C ILE A 125 7.57 -13.71 12.48
N ALA A 126 6.27 -13.85 12.60
CA ALA A 126 5.42 -12.93 13.35
C ALA A 126 5.07 -13.46 14.74
N LEU A 127 5.02 -12.58 15.73
CA LEU A 127 4.60 -12.94 17.09
C LEU A 127 3.12 -13.32 17.13
N GLN A 128 2.29 -12.65 16.31
CA GLN A 128 0.87 -12.98 16.14
C GLN A 128 0.60 -14.09 15.12
N LYS A 129 1.66 -14.81 14.67
CA LYS A 129 1.55 -15.95 13.77
C LYS A 129 1.06 -15.62 12.36
N GLY A 130 1.20 -14.39 11.95
CA GLY A 130 0.85 -13.94 10.60
C GLY A 130 1.32 -12.52 10.34
N ILE A 131 1.51 -12.20 9.06
CA ILE A 131 1.84 -10.85 8.61
C ILE A 131 0.80 -10.32 7.65
N ARG A 132 0.70 -8.98 7.62
CA ARG A 132 -0.10 -8.23 6.63
C ARG A 132 0.70 -7.06 6.09
N ASP A 133 0.21 -6.47 5.02
CA ASP A 133 0.65 -5.19 4.45
C ASP A 133 2.18 -5.08 4.32
N PRO A 134 2.84 -6.03 3.62
CA PRO A 134 4.28 -5.98 3.44
C PRO A 134 4.67 -4.81 2.53
N HIS A 135 5.66 -4.04 2.93
CA HIS A 135 6.30 -3.03 2.12
C HIS A 135 7.80 -3.27 2.03
N ILE A 136 8.37 -3.18 0.83
CA ILE A 136 9.80 -3.34 0.58
C ILE A 136 10.42 -2.06 0.03
N PHE A 137 11.54 -1.66 0.61
CA PHE A 137 12.30 -0.48 0.21
C PHE A 137 13.75 -0.86 -0.03
N ARG A 138 14.35 -0.37 -1.12
CA ARG A 138 15.79 -0.49 -1.35
C ARG A 138 16.47 0.78 -0.87
N GLY A 139 17.26 0.65 0.18
CA GLY A 139 17.96 1.76 0.80
C GLY A 139 19.13 2.31 -0.02
N PRO A 140 19.65 3.49 0.34
CA PRO A 140 20.79 4.10 -0.32
C PRO A 140 22.09 3.28 -0.14
N ASP A 141 22.14 2.41 0.85
CA ASP A 141 23.22 1.43 1.08
C ASP A 141 23.11 0.19 0.16
N GLY A 142 22.03 0.09 -0.61
CA GLY A 142 21.76 -1.05 -1.48
C GLY A 142 21.08 -2.23 -0.81
N ALA A 143 20.86 -2.21 0.51
CA ALA A 143 20.12 -3.23 1.23
C ALA A 143 18.61 -3.10 0.97
N PHE A 144 17.90 -4.21 1.17
CA PHE A 144 16.44 -4.29 1.12
C PHE A 144 15.90 -4.27 2.56
N TYR A 145 14.94 -3.39 2.78
CA TYR A 145 14.25 -3.18 4.05
C TYR A 145 12.79 -3.56 3.87
N LEU A 146 12.33 -4.57 4.59
CA LEU A 146 10.98 -5.11 4.52
C LEU A 146 10.29 -4.87 5.87
N SER A 147 9.17 -4.17 5.85
CA SER A 147 8.32 -3.94 7.02
C SER A 147 6.95 -4.56 6.81
N MET A 148 6.36 -5.12 7.86
CA MET A 148 5.09 -5.83 7.79
C MET A 148 4.31 -5.62 9.10
N THR A 149 3.00 -5.54 9.01
CA THR A 149 2.10 -5.61 10.18
C THR A 149 2.20 -6.99 10.82
N ASP A 150 2.52 -7.06 12.11
CA ASP A 150 2.46 -8.31 12.88
C ASP A 150 1.00 -8.57 13.30
N LEU A 151 0.26 -9.27 12.47
CA LEU A 151 -1.17 -9.54 12.66
C LEU A 151 -1.65 -10.75 11.88
N HIS A 152 -2.38 -11.64 12.56
CA HIS A 152 -3.13 -12.73 11.95
C HIS A 152 -4.59 -12.66 12.40
N ILE A 153 -5.48 -12.16 11.53
CA ILE A 153 -6.89 -11.91 11.90
C ILE A 153 -7.70 -13.17 12.15
N TYR A 154 -7.21 -14.33 11.70
CA TYR A 154 -7.86 -15.64 11.90
C TYR A 154 -7.09 -16.58 12.83
N ALA A 155 -6.05 -16.09 13.54
CA ALA A 155 -5.13 -16.94 14.29
C ALA A 155 -5.83 -17.83 15.32
N GLN A 156 -6.85 -17.35 16.01
CA GLN A 156 -7.62 -18.17 16.95
C GLN A 156 -8.40 -19.28 16.24
N LYS A 157 -9.11 -18.93 15.15
CA LYS A 157 -9.87 -19.88 14.34
C LYS A 157 -8.97 -20.97 13.76
N ASP A 158 -7.76 -20.58 13.36
CA ASP A 158 -6.79 -21.46 12.74
C ASP A 158 -5.92 -22.23 13.76
N GLY A 159 -6.17 -22.02 15.05
CA GLY A 159 -5.51 -22.74 16.14
C GLY A 159 -4.05 -22.32 16.40
N PHE A 160 -3.60 -21.18 15.89
CA PHE A 160 -2.24 -20.70 16.06
C PHE A 160 -1.96 -20.08 17.41
N ARG A 161 -2.98 -19.51 18.07
CA ARG A 161 -2.87 -18.86 19.38
C ARG A 161 -4.21 -18.81 20.10
N ASP A 162 -4.13 -18.70 21.39
CA ASP A 162 -5.22 -18.24 22.24
C ASP A 162 -5.33 -16.70 22.19
N THR A 163 -5.98 -16.09 23.15
CA THR A 163 -6.30 -14.67 23.16
C THR A 163 -5.19 -13.75 23.67
N GLU A 164 -4.01 -14.23 23.98
CA GLU A 164 -2.96 -13.45 24.66
C GLU A 164 -2.61 -12.15 23.94
N TRP A 165 -2.57 -12.17 22.60
CA TRP A 165 -2.24 -11.02 21.76
C TRP A 165 -3.44 -10.21 21.33
N GLU A 166 -4.58 -10.80 21.27
CA GLU A 166 -5.83 -10.09 21.00
C GLU A 166 -6.39 -9.52 22.30
N ARG A 167 -6.58 -8.23 22.31
CA ARG A 167 -7.31 -7.53 23.35
C ARG A 167 -8.77 -7.37 22.93
N ASP A 168 -9.65 -7.04 23.88
CA ASP A 168 -11.07 -6.84 23.62
C ASP A 168 -11.27 -5.87 22.45
N GLY A 169 -11.93 -6.34 21.38
CA GLY A 169 -12.19 -5.55 20.18
C GLY A 169 -13.14 -4.38 20.41
N LYS A 170 -13.94 -4.37 21.50
CA LYS A 170 -14.75 -3.21 21.87
C LYS A 170 -13.89 -2.08 22.41
N GLU A 171 -12.84 -2.42 23.15
CA GLU A 171 -11.94 -1.44 23.75
C GLU A 171 -10.82 -1.02 22.80
N TYR A 172 -10.23 -1.97 22.04
CA TYR A 172 -9.05 -1.72 21.21
C TYR A 172 -9.31 -1.71 19.70
N GLY A 173 -10.56 -2.02 19.30
CA GLY A 173 -10.97 -2.07 17.90
C GLY A 173 -10.58 -3.35 17.18
N TRP A 174 -11.12 -3.49 15.97
CA TRP A 174 -10.83 -4.63 15.09
C TRP A 174 -9.35 -4.66 14.68
N GLY A 175 -8.82 -5.88 14.55
CA GLY A 175 -7.45 -6.08 14.07
C GLY A 175 -6.39 -5.50 15.00
N ASN A 176 -6.69 -5.37 16.29
CA ASN A 176 -5.73 -4.78 17.22
C ASN A 176 -4.43 -5.58 17.27
N ASN A 177 -3.32 -4.85 17.27
CA ASN A 177 -1.97 -5.40 17.33
C ASN A 177 -1.03 -4.43 18.05
N ARG A 178 0.23 -4.83 18.29
CA ARG A 178 1.15 -4.05 19.11
C ARG A 178 2.50 -3.85 18.45
N GLY A 179 2.69 -4.31 17.21
CA GLY A 179 4.01 -4.25 16.63
C GLY A 179 4.09 -4.60 15.15
N LEU A 180 5.32 -4.58 14.68
CA LEU A 180 5.71 -4.82 13.30
C LEU A 180 6.77 -5.91 13.22
N VAL A 181 6.82 -6.58 12.08
CA VAL A 181 7.96 -7.41 11.68
C VAL A 181 8.85 -6.59 10.76
N LEU A 182 10.10 -6.42 11.15
CA LEU A 182 11.13 -5.71 10.38
C LEU A 182 12.18 -6.70 9.91
N MET A 183 12.56 -6.62 8.64
CA MET A 183 13.58 -7.51 8.07
C MET A 183 14.53 -6.74 7.15
N LYS A 184 15.82 -7.05 7.22
CA LYS A 184 16.86 -6.49 6.34
C LYS A 184 17.56 -7.61 5.59
N SER A 185 17.80 -7.41 4.29
CA SER A 185 18.54 -8.33 3.43
C SER A 185 19.42 -7.57 2.43
N TRP A 186 20.50 -8.20 1.99
CA TRP A 186 21.37 -7.72 0.92
C TRP A 186 21.13 -8.45 -0.40
N ASP A 187 20.43 -9.58 -0.36
CA ASP A 187 20.31 -10.51 -1.49
C ASP A 187 18.88 -11.05 -1.70
N LEU A 188 17.89 -10.58 -0.90
CA LEU A 188 16.50 -11.05 -0.90
C LEU A 188 16.30 -12.52 -0.49
N ILE A 189 17.37 -13.20 -0.08
CA ILE A 189 17.40 -14.62 0.32
C ILE A 189 17.66 -14.74 1.82
N ASN A 190 18.72 -14.08 2.28
CA ASN A 190 19.14 -14.10 3.67
C ASN A 190 18.61 -12.86 4.40
N TRP A 191 17.75 -13.08 5.37
CA TRP A 191 17.06 -12.02 6.10
C TRP A 191 17.45 -11.98 7.57
N LYS A 192 17.90 -10.83 8.06
CA LYS A 192 17.93 -10.51 9.49
C LYS A 192 16.56 -9.99 9.90
N ARG A 193 15.97 -10.55 10.97
CA ARG A 193 14.62 -10.21 11.42
C ARG A 193 14.60 -9.63 12.83
N THR A 194 13.68 -8.70 13.06
CA THR A 194 13.33 -8.16 14.37
C THR A 194 11.82 -8.01 14.48
N ASN A 195 11.24 -8.40 15.60
CA ASN A 195 9.85 -8.10 15.94
C ASN A 195 9.83 -6.86 16.83
N ALA A 196 9.39 -5.75 16.26
CA ALA A 196 9.35 -4.45 16.94
C ALA A 196 8.06 -4.29 17.73
N ARG A 197 8.13 -4.27 19.08
CA ARG A 197 7.02 -4.08 20.00
C ARG A 197 6.88 -2.61 20.38
N PHE A 198 5.88 -1.95 19.85
CA PHE A 198 5.63 -0.52 20.08
C PHE A 198 5.09 -0.24 21.50
N ASP A 199 4.28 -1.13 22.02
CA ASP A 199 3.74 -1.01 23.39
C ASP A 199 4.81 -1.09 24.48
N LEU A 200 6.01 -1.54 24.15
CA LEU A 200 7.15 -1.62 25.07
C LEU A 200 8.13 -0.44 24.96
N LEU A 201 7.94 0.46 24.00
CA LEU A 201 8.86 1.60 23.81
C LEU A 201 8.73 2.64 24.93
N SER A 202 7.56 2.79 25.52
CA SER A 202 7.32 3.63 26.71
C SER A 202 6.00 3.25 27.39
N ALA A 203 5.85 3.60 28.66
CA ALA A 203 4.62 3.35 29.42
C ALA A 203 3.37 3.98 28.78
N GLY A 204 3.52 5.14 28.11
CA GLY A 204 2.41 5.82 27.43
C GLY A 204 1.89 5.10 26.18
N LEU A 205 2.61 4.09 25.67
CA LEU A 205 2.24 3.33 24.48
C LEU A 205 1.55 1.99 24.82
N GLY A 206 1.33 1.67 26.07
CA GLY A 206 0.66 0.43 26.51
C GLY A 206 -0.76 0.27 25.97
N GLU A 207 -1.44 1.39 25.70
CA GLU A 207 -2.83 1.44 25.22
C GLU A 207 -2.95 1.51 23.67
N ILE A 208 -1.89 1.19 22.94
CA ILE A 208 -1.93 1.14 21.46
C ILE A 208 -3.01 0.18 20.99
N GLY A 209 -3.94 0.63 20.15
CA GLY A 209 -4.97 -0.16 19.52
C GLY A 209 -4.50 -0.88 18.27
N CYS A 210 -3.66 -0.23 17.46
CA CYS A 210 -3.03 -0.87 16.29
C CYS A 210 -1.73 -0.20 15.89
N VAL A 211 -0.93 -0.95 15.12
CA VAL A 211 0.24 -0.49 14.36
C VAL A 211 0.16 -1.23 13.02
N TRP A 212 -0.37 -0.57 11.97
CA TRP A 212 -0.69 -1.22 10.69
C TRP A 212 0.04 -0.60 9.51
N ALA A 213 0.08 -1.37 8.41
CA ALA A 213 0.52 -0.95 7.09
C ALA A 213 1.79 -0.11 7.14
N PRO A 214 2.90 -0.65 7.67
CA PRO A 214 4.15 0.10 7.76
C PRO A 214 4.80 0.23 6.39
N GLU A 215 5.27 1.42 6.08
CA GLU A 215 6.12 1.67 4.93
C GLU A 215 7.47 2.25 5.34
N VAL A 216 8.49 1.99 4.54
CA VAL A 216 9.87 2.43 4.79
C VAL A 216 10.27 3.45 3.75
N THR A 217 10.89 4.51 4.19
CA THR A 217 11.54 5.49 3.31
C THR A 217 12.86 5.96 3.93
N TYR A 218 13.64 6.69 3.15
CA TYR A 218 14.86 7.32 3.64
C TYR A 218 14.67 8.84 3.71
N ASP A 219 14.86 9.40 4.89
CA ASP A 219 14.84 10.86 5.10
C ASP A 219 16.23 11.41 4.73
N ASP A 220 16.37 11.93 3.52
CA ASP A 220 17.61 12.50 3.00
C ASP A 220 18.15 13.66 3.86
N LYS A 221 17.27 14.39 4.55
CA LYS A 221 17.66 15.54 5.38
C LYS A 221 18.27 15.09 6.70
N LYS A 222 17.77 14.02 7.26
CA LYS A 222 18.26 13.45 8.52
C LYS A 222 19.28 12.34 8.31
N GLY A 223 19.40 11.82 7.09
CA GLY A 223 20.28 10.69 6.78
C GLY A 223 19.84 9.41 7.50
N LYS A 224 18.53 9.17 7.64
CA LYS A 224 18.00 8.06 8.43
C LYS A 224 16.87 7.33 7.74
N LEU A 225 16.75 6.04 8.03
CA LEU A 225 15.57 5.25 7.71
C LEU A 225 14.39 5.68 8.58
N MET A 226 13.26 5.91 7.96
CA MET A 226 12.00 6.27 8.58
C MET A 226 10.95 5.20 8.25
N ILE A 227 10.25 4.72 9.26
CA ILE A 227 9.05 3.91 9.09
C ILE A 227 7.85 4.78 9.42
N TYR A 228 6.87 4.84 8.53
CA TYR A 228 5.58 5.47 8.80
C TYR A 228 4.47 4.41 8.68
N PHE A 229 3.41 4.60 9.46
CA PHE A 229 2.40 3.56 9.67
C PHE A 229 1.12 4.15 10.23
N THR A 230 0.04 3.41 10.13
CA THR A 230 -1.23 3.69 10.80
C THR A 230 -1.15 3.29 12.27
N MET A 231 -1.54 4.17 13.18
CA MET A 231 -1.64 3.85 14.61
C MET A 231 -2.86 4.53 15.24
N ARG A 232 -3.41 3.91 16.26
CA ARG A 232 -4.41 4.50 17.17
C ARG A 232 -4.15 4.06 18.60
N PHE A 233 -4.70 4.80 19.53
CA PHE A 233 -4.85 4.36 20.91
C PHE A 233 -6.26 3.80 21.12
N LYS A 234 -6.37 2.70 21.87
CA LYS A 234 -7.64 1.98 22.06
C LYS A 234 -8.41 1.85 20.74
N ASN A 235 -9.71 2.18 20.74
CA ASN A 235 -10.57 2.18 19.56
C ASN A 235 -10.85 3.61 19.05
N GLU A 236 -9.88 4.51 19.15
CA GLU A 236 -9.95 5.86 18.61
C GLU A 236 -9.79 5.87 17.08
N ALA A 237 -9.95 7.04 16.46
CA ALA A 237 -9.67 7.21 15.03
C ALA A 237 -8.18 6.98 14.74
N ASN A 238 -7.92 6.32 13.61
CA ASN A 238 -6.56 6.07 13.16
C ASN A 238 -5.91 7.37 12.67
N LYS A 239 -4.60 7.47 12.91
CA LYS A 239 -3.75 8.55 12.43
C LYS A 239 -2.49 7.95 11.81
N LEU A 240 -1.79 8.71 10.97
CA LEU A 240 -0.49 8.31 10.46
C LEU A 240 0.60 8.80 11.41
N TYR A 241 1.49 7.89 11.78
CA TYR A 241 2.65 8.15 12.62
C TYR A 241 3.93 7.76 11.91
N TYR A 242 5.06 8.22 12.42
CA TYR A 242 6.37 7.79 11.97
C TYR A 242 7.35 7.63 13.14
N VAL A 243 8.36 6.81 12.90
CA VAL A 243 9.53 6.62 13.76
C VAL A 243 10.80 6.60 12.91
N TYR A 244 11.94 6.93 13.52
CA TYR A 244 13.25 6.63 12.95
C TYR A 244 13.78 5.32 13.52
N VAL A 245 14.52 4.60 12.68
CA VAL A 245 15.15 3.33 13.04
C VAL A 245 16.65 3.38 12.75
N ASN A 246 17.41 2.51 13.40
CA ASN A 246 18.85 2.40 13.14
C ASN A 246 19.14 1.75 11.77
N ASP A 247 20.39 1.87 11.32
CA ASP A 247 20.84 1.36 10.02
C ASP A 247 20.76 -0.18 9.91
N ASP A 248 20.84 -0.88 11.04
CA ASP A 248 20.66 -2.33 11.09
C ASP A 248 19.21 -2.79 10.96
N PHE A 249 18.26 -1.85 11.00
CA PHE A 249 16.83 -2.08 10.92
C PHE A 249 16.28 -3.02 12.00
N ASP A 250 16.88 -2.97 13.17
CA ASP A 250 16.55 -3.86 14.29
C ASP A 250 16.16 -3.12 15.58
N ARG A 251 16.20 -1.77 15.55
CA ARG A 251 15.83 -0.96 16.71
C ARG A 251 15.15 0.33 16.30
N ILE A 252 14.01 0.60 16.95
CA ILE A 252 13.34 1.90 16.88
C ILE A 252 14.10 2.89 17.75
N GLU A 253 14.46 4.05 17.21
CA GLU A 253 15.28 5.07 17.88
C GLU A 253 14.46 6.23 18.44
N THR A 254 13.23 6.42 17.96
CA THR A 254 12.35 7.51 18.40
C THR A 254 10.99 6.99 18.85
N LEU A 255 10.31 7.70 19.71
CA LEU A 255 8.90 7.46 19.96
C LEU A 255 8.07 7.86 18.73
N PRO A 256 6.89 7.23 18.51
CA PRO A 256 6.00 7.59 17.42
C PRO A 256 5.60 9.07 17.47
N GLN A 257 5.72 9.74 16.33
CA GLN A 257 5.31 11.13 16.14
C GLN A 257 4.22 11.16 15.07
N ILE A 258 3.24 12.07 15.21
CA ILE A 258 2.17 12.23 14.24
C ILE A 258 2.78 12.73 12.93
N LEU A 259 2.53 12.01 11.83
CA LEU A 259 2.83 12.39 10.48
C LEU A 259 1.65 13.15 9.85
N PHE A 260 0.45 12.60 10.05
CA PHE A 260 -0.79 13.20 9.57
C PHE A 260 -1.99 12.77 10.42
N GLU A 261 -2.89 13.72 10.64
CA GLU A 261 -4.22 13.51 11.22
C GLU A 261 -5.22 14.48 10.59
N TYR A 262 -6.49 14.07 10.51
CA TYR A 262 -7.53 15.00 10.11
C TYR A 262 -7.85 16.01 11.23
N PRO A 263 -8.23 17.25 10.88
CA PRO A 263 -8.72 18.22 11.88
C PRO A 263 -9.95 17.74 12.65
N ASN A 264 -10.72 16.86 12.05
CA ASN A 264 -11.83 16.18 12.71
C ASN A 264 -11.33 14.86 13.30
N GLU A 265 -11.20 14.80 14.61
CA GLU A 265 -10.69 13.65 15.37
C GLU A 265 -11.49 12.34 15.19
N LYS A 266 -12.68 12.40 14.57
CA LYS A 266 -13.50 11.21 14.27
C LYS A 266 -13.20 10.59 12.90
N ILE A 267 -12.39 11.23 12.09
CA ILE A 267 -12.03 10.74 10.75
C ILE A 267 -10.69 10.03 10.85
N SER A 268 -10.66 8.77 10.40
CA SER A 268 -9.45 7.97 10.34
C SER A 268 -8.65 8.27 9.07
N ALA A 269 -7.32 8.33 9.20
CA ALA A 269 -6.37 8.22 8.12
C ALA A 269 -5.63 6.87 8.25
N ILE A 270 -5.58 6.11 7.18
CA ILE A 270 -4.91 4.80 7.13
C ILE A 270 -4.08 4.66 5.85
N ASP A 271 -3.17 3.68 5.84
CA ASP A 271 -2.47 3.20 4.64
C ASP A 271 -1.78 4.31 3.85
N GLY A 272 -1.05 5.18 4.56
CA GLY A 272 -0.30 6.27 3.92
C GLY A 272 0.83 5.73 3.03
N ASP A 273 0.94 6.26 1.81
CA ASP A 273 2.04 6.00 0.87
C ASP A 273 2.75 7.32 0.54
N ILE A 274 4.07 7.37 0.73
CA ILE A 274 4.89 8.54 0.43
C ILE A 274 5.76 8.25 -0.78
N THR A 275 5.51 8.98 -1.86
CA THR A 275 6.30 8.91 -3.09
C THR A 275 7.09 10.20 -3.31
N LYS A 276 8.40 10.07 -3.57
CA LYS A 276 9.27 11.19 -3.98
C LYS A 276 9.08 11.49 -5.46
N VAL A 277 8.72 12.73 -5.79
CA VAL A 277 8.54 13.20 -7.16
C VAL A 277 9.40 14.45 -7.38
N GLY A 278 10.56 14.28 -8.00
CA GLY A 278 11.58 15.33 -8.11
C GLY A 278 12.12 15.71 -6.73
N ASP A 279 11.99 16.99 -6.38
CA ASP A 279 12.41 17.57 -5.10
C ASP A 279 11.31 17.59 -4.02
N ARG A 280 10.14 17.01 -4.31
CA ARG A 280 8.96 17.02 -3.45
C ARG A 280 8.55 15.60 -3.07
N TYR A 281 7.85 15.50 -1.94
CA TYR A 281 7.18 14.29 -1.50
C TYR A 281 5.67 14.47 -1.65
N ARG A 282 5.00 13.42 -2.12
CA ARG A 282 3.53 13.31 -2.15
C ARG A 282 3.13 12.18 -1.26
N MET A 283 2.10 12.40 -0.45
CA MET A 283 1.50 11.35 0.39
C MET A 283 0.08 11.09 -0.10
N PHE A 284 -0.24 9.82 -0.24
CA PHE A 284 -1.59 9.31 -0.47
C PHE A 284 -2.03 8.56 0.78
N TYR A 285 -3.32 8.62 1.14
CA TYR A 285 -3.91 7.98 2.32
C TYR A 285 -5.43 7.89 2.22
#